data_e3ddc16413ebd1a0f48d04903a2ec7d4
#
_entry.id   e3ddc16413ebd1a0f48d04903a2ec7d4
#
_cell.length_a   1.000
_cell.length_b   1.000
_cell.length_c   1.000
_cell.angle_alpha   90.00
_cell.angle_beta   90.00
_cell.angle_gamma   90.00
#
_symmetry.space_group_name_H-M   'P 1'
#
loop_
_entity.id
_entity.type
_entity.pdbx_description
1 polymer ?
#
loop_
_entity_poly.entity_id
_entity_poly.type
_entity_poly.pdbx_seq_one_letter_code
_entity_poly.pdbx_strand_id
1 'polypeptide(L)'
;MIVKGKATVVKHTGSHYMLSQLPQWDLFPAVLRGKIRLKGSSATNPVAVGDIVTFEIDAPDGAVETSASLENPAAITAVEPRKNYIIRKSTNLSRQSHIIASNLDRAFLVVTLDFPQVKLPFLDRLLVTCEVYNVPATIVLNKCDLYGPEHEDMRAAFHEIYEGAGYPIIEVSAHTGEGVDLLRDVVSGKVLPDGTP
;
A
#
# COMPACT_ATOMS: atom_id res chain seq x y z
N MET A 1 17.27 26.22 -13.99
CA MET A 1 16.76 25.50 -15.18
C MET A 1 15.59 24.62 -14.71
N ILE A 2 14.46 24.68 -15.40
CA ILE A 2 13.32 23.81 -15.02
C ILE A 2 13.59 22.39 -15.49
N VAL A 3 13.71 21.48 -14.54
CA VAL A 3 13.79 20.03 -14.77
C VAL A 3 12.39 19.44 -14.63
N LYS A 4 12.04 18.54 -15.55
CA LYS A 4 10.79 17.77 -15.53
C LYS A 4 11.11 16.29 -15.44
N GLY A 5 10.32 15.56 -14.65
CA GLY A 5 10.52 14.12 -14.49
C GLY A 5 9.26 13.42 -14.00
N LYS A 6 9.38 12.10 -13.86
CA LYS A 6 8.37 11.26 -13.20
C LYS A 6 8.94 10.70 -11.91
N ALA A 7 8.12 10.61 -10.88
CA ALA A 7 8.49 10.04 -9.60
C ALA A 7 7.27 9.37 -8.93
N THR A 8 7.54 8.49 -7.98
CA THR A 8 6.51 7.83 -7.16
C THR A 8 6.29 8.61 -5.87
N VAL A 9 5.04 8.79 -5.49
CA VAL A 9 4.67 9.36 -4.20
C VAL A 9 4.88 8.31 -3.12
N VAL A 10 5.85 8.53 -2.21
CA VAL A 10 6.17 7.58 -1.14
C VAL A 10 5.64 8.00 0.23
N LYS A 11 5.32 9.28 0.40
CA LYS A 11 4.70 9.80 1.63
C LYS A 11 3.80 11.00 1.32
N HIS A 12 2.72 11.11 2.08
CA HIS A 12 1.77 12.22 1.98
C HIS A 12 1.42 12.71 3.39
N THR A 13 1.52 14.02 3.61
CA THR A 13 1.17 14.66 4.89
C THR A 13 0.47 15.99 4.60
N GLY A 14 -0.85 15.98 4.60
CA GLY A 14 -1.65 17.16 4.26
C GLY A 14 -1.42 17.64 2.82
N SER A 15 -0.78 18.80 2.67
CA SER A 15 -0.45 19.39 1.35
C SER A 15 0.97 19.06 0.86
N HIS A 16 1.77 18.35 1.65
CA HIS A 16 3.16 18.02 1.35
C HIS A 16 3.31 16.56 0.97
N TYR A 17 4.13 16.32 -0.04
CA TYR A 17 4.43 15.00 -0.58
C TYR A 17 5.93 14.76 -0.53
N MET A 18 6.33 13.51 -0.36
CA MET A 18 7.70 13.07 -0.61
C MET A 18 7.66 12.19 -1.84
N LEU A 19 8.49 12.50 -2.80
CA LEU A 19 8.66 11.77 -4.05
C LEU A 19 9.97 11.01 -4.07
N SER A 20 10.02 9.94 -4.87
CA SER A 20 11.24 9.20 -5.16
C SER A 20 11.24 8.74 -6.62
N GLN A 21 12.38 8.83 -7.29
CA GLN A 21 12.61 8.26 -8.62
C GLN A 21 13.15 6.84 -8.46
N LEU A 22 12.21 5.87 -8.24
CA LEU A 22 12.58 4.48 -8.05
C LEU A 22 13.38 3.92 -9.24
N PRO A 23 14.33 2.98 -9.01
CA PRO A 23 14.59 2.24 -7.77
C PRO A 23 15.48 2.96 -6.75
N GLN A 24 16.03 4.11 -7.07
CA GLN A 24 16.78 4.92 -6.10
C GLN A 24 15.81 5.43 -5.04
N TRP A 25 16.19 5.27 -3.75
CA TRP A 25 15.34 5.67 -2.63
C TRP A 25 15.72 7.07 -2.12
N ASP A 26 15.98 7.99 -3.06
CA ASP A 26 16.29 9.38 -2.73
C ASP A 26 14.98 10.18 -2.66
N LEU A 27 14.67 10.65 -1.44
CA LEU A 27 13.41 11.33 -1.17
C LEU A 27 13.57 12.84 -1.32
N PHE A 28 12.67 13.43 -2.09
CA PHE A 28 12.62 14.88 -2.21
C PHE A 28 11.20 15.44 -2.00
N PRO A 29 11.08 16.65 -1.40
CA PRO A 29 9.80 17.26 -1.09
C PRO A 29 9.09 17.77 -2.34
N ALA A 30 7.76 17.67 -2.33
CA ALA A 30 6.92 18.20 -3.39
C ALA A 30 5.59 18.76 -2.87
N VAL A 31 4.99 19.62 -3.67
CA VAL A 31 3.67 20.22 -3.44
C VAL A 31 2.83 20.13 -4.72
N LEU A 32 1.51 20.19 -4.57
CA LEU A 32 0.60 20.27 -5.71
C LEU A 32 0.62 21.65 -6.35
N ARG A 33 0.81 21.71 -7.66
CA ARG A 33 0.68 22.95 -8.43
C ARG A 33 -0.75 23.10 -8.95
N GLY A 34 -1.49 24.05 -8.40
CA GLY A 34 -2.85 24.34 -8.84
C GLY A 34 -3.88 23.28 -8.42
N LYS A 35 -5.04 23.29 -9.08
CA LYS A 35 -6.12 22.31 -8.85
C LYS A 35 -5.97 21.14 -9.85
N ILE A 36 -5.22 20.11 -9.45
CA ILE A 36 -5.21 18.85 -10.21
C ILE A 36 -6.55 18.16 -9.94
N ARG A 37 -7.43 18.14 -10.96
CA ARG A 37 -8.66 17.36 -10.95
C ARG A 37 -8.44 16.10 -11.76
N LEU A 38 -8.42 14.95 -11.09
CA LEU A 38 -8.53 13.68 -11.79
C LEU A 38 -9.93 13.56 -12.38
N LYS A 39 -10.04 13.48 -13.71
CA LYS A 39 -11.32 13.30 -14.41
C LYS A 39 -12.01 12.05 -13.85
N GLY A 40 -13.24 12.22 -13.31
CA GLY A 40 -14.06 11.11 -12.84
C GLY A 40 -13.79 10.65 -11.39
N SER A 41 -12.90 11.29 -10.64
CA SER A 41 -12.65 10.94 -9.23
C SER A 41 -13.48 11.81 -8.29
N SER A 42 -14.24 11.14 -7.41
CA SER A 42 -14.89 11.76 -6.23
C SER A 42 -13.99 11.75 -4.99
N ALA A 43 -12.71 11.38 -5.13
CA ALA A 43 -11.77 11.28 -4.03
C ALA A 43 -11.40 12.67 -3.49
N THR A 44 -11.30 12.76 -2.16
CA THR A 44 -10.91 14.00 -1.47
C THR A 44 -9.43 14.35 -1.64
N ASN A 45 -8.59 13.35 -1.87
CA ASN A 45 -7.17 13.51 -2.13
C ASN A 45 -6.88 13.23 -3.62
N PRO A 46 -6.45 14.23 -4.41
CA PRO A 46 -6.15 14.03 -5.82
C PRO A 46 -4.88 13.18 -6.03
N VAL A 47 -3.97 13.15 -5.05
CA VAL A 47 -2.71 12.40 -5.09
C VAL A 47 -2.63 11.52 -3.85
N ALA A 48 -2.26 10.26 -4.04
CA ALA A 48 -2.11 9.25 -2.99
C ALA A 48 -0.72 8.61 -3.01
N VAL A 49 -0.35 7.94 -1.93
CA VAL A 49 0.88 7.14 -1.89
C VAL A 49 0.81 6.04 -2.95
N GLY A 50 1.91 5.82 -3.66
CA GLY A 50 2.00 4.87 -4.78
C GLY A 50 1.68 5.50 -6.15
N ASP A 51 1.13 6.72 -6.20
CA ASP A 51 0.91 7.40 -7.48
C ASP A 51 2.23 7.69 -8.19
N ILE A 52 2.24 7.46 -9.49
CA ILE A 52 3.29 7.97 -10.37
C ILE A 52 2.85 9.36 -10.82
N VAL A 53 3.68 10.36 -10.54
CA VAL A 53 3.39 11.76 -10.83
C VAL A 53 4.41 12.35 -11.76
N THR A 54 3.97 13.30 -12.59
CA THR A 54 4.88 14.20 -13.31
C THR A 54 5.16 15.41 -12.42
N PHE A 55 6.41 15.78 -12.28
CA PHE A 55 6.84 16.94 -11.51
C PHE A 55 7.70 17.90 -12.30
N GLU A 56 7.78 19.15 -11.84
CA GLU A 56 8.70 20.19 -12.31
C GLU A 56 9.42 20.79 -11.10
N ILE A 57 10.70 21.10 -11.26
CA ILE A 57 11.49 21.76 -10.23
C ILE A 57 12.52 22.70 -10.87
N ASP A 58 12.83 23.81 -10.19
CA ASP A 58 13.98 24.62 -10.57
C ASP A 58 15.25 24.00 -9.98
N ALA A 59 16.05 23.42 -10.86
CA ALA A 59 17.31 22.77 -10.54
C ALA A 59 18.42 23.36 -11.45
N PRO A 60 19.16 24.37 -11.01
CA PRO A 60 20.15 25.07 -11.83
C PRO A 60 21.24 24.15 -12.37
N ASP A 61 21.65 23.16 -11.61
CA ASP A 61 22.63 22.12 -11.95
C ASP A 61 22.05 20.87 -12.62
N GLY A 62 20.71 20.80 -12.73
CA GLY A 62 20.02 19.64 -13.28
C GLY A 62 19.81 18.49 -12.28
N ALA A 63 20.36 18.58 -11.07
CA ALA A 63 20.24 17.55 -10.03
C ALA A 63 19.01 17.81 -9.15
N VAL A 64 18.00 16.95 -9.25
CA VAL A 64 16.72 17.10 -8.54
C VAL A 64 16.90 16.89 -7.04
N GLU A 65 17.65 15.87 -6.65
CA GLU A 65 17.83 15.45 -5.25
C GLU A 65 18.52 16.52 -4.41
N THR A 66 19.46 17.24 -4.99
CA THR A 66 20.19 18.31 -4.31
C THR A 66 19.50 19.66 -4.38
N SER A 67 18.67 19.87 -5.41
CA SER A 67 17.95 21.14 -5.62
C SER A 67 16.62 21.19 -4.87
N ALA A 68 16.02 20.04 -4.59
CA ALA A 68 14.72 19.96 -3.91
C ALA A 68 14.88 20.15 -2.39
N SER A 69 14.14 21.10 -1.85
CA SER A 69 14.09 21.40 -0.42
C SER A 69 12.68 21.84 -0.01
N LEU A 70 12.46 22.05 1.29
CA LEU A 70 11.19 22.61 1.77
C LEU A 70 10.95 24.04 1.26
N GLU A 71 12.01 24.78 0.94
CA GLU A 71 11.95 26.14 0.39
C GLU A 71 11.79 26.12 -1.13
N ASN A 72 12.31 25.07 -1.81
CA ASN A 72 12.18 24.84 -3.24
C ASN A 72 11.61 23.45 -3.53
N PRO A 73 10.33 23.16 -3.15
CA PRO A 73 9.73 21.87 -3.39
C PRO A 73 9.44 21.66 -4.87
N ALA A 74 9.53 20.41 -5.32
CA ALA A 74 9.07 20.03 -6.66
C ALA A 74 7.56 20.30 -6.79
N ALA A 75 7.12 20.72 -7.95
CA ALA A 75 5.72 20.97 -8.24
C ALA A 75 5.09 19.77 -8.97
N ILE A 76 4.18 19.05 -8.34
CA ILE A 76 3.41 17.99 -9.01
C ILE A 76 2.45 18.66 -9.99
N THR A 77 2.55 18.29 -11.26
CA THR A 77 1.77 18.87 -12.37
C THR A 77 0.73 17.91 -12.95
N ALA A 78 0.96 16.60 -12.85
CA ALA A 78 0.03 15.57 -13.31
C ALA A 78 0.17 14.28 -12.50
N VAL A 79 -0.89 13.46 -12.53
CA VAL A 79 -0.91 12.10 -11.99
C VAL A 79 -1.15 11.14 -13.14
N GLU A 80 -0.30 10.11 -13.27
CA GLU A 80 -0.44 9.07 -14.27
C GLU A 80 -1.65 8.17 -13.97
N PRO A 81 -2.21 7.47 -14.97
CA PRO A 81 -3.26 6.50 -14.75
C PRO A 81 -2.83 5.41 -13.74
N ARG A 82 -3.69 5.15 -12.77
CA ARG A 82 -3.48 4.11 -11.76
C ARG A 82 -3.81 2.73 -12.32
N LYS A 83 -2.97 1.73 -12.05
CA LYS A 83 -3.29 0.33 -12.37
C LYS A 83 -4.36 -0.21 -11.41
N ASN A 84 -4.28 0.16 -10.14
CA ASN A 84 -5.22 -0.19 -9.08
C ASN A 84 -5.09 0.78 -7.90
N TYR A 85 -5.96 0.66 -6.90
CA TYR A 85 -5.89 1.45 -5.68
C TYR A 85 -6.79 0.86 -4.59
N ILE A 86 -6.58 1.23 -3.33
CA ILE A 86 -7.46 0.90 -2.21
C ILE A 86 -8.05 2.18 -1.64
N ILE A 87 -9.35 2.15 -1.35
CA ILE A 87 -10.08 3.26 -0.75
C ILE A 87 -10.48 2.96 0.69
N ARG A 88 -10.56 4.02 1.47
CA ARG A 88 -11.28 4.04 2.74
C ARG A 88 -12.56 4.85 2.54
N LYS A 89 -13.71 4.22 2.75
CA LYS A 89 -14.98 4.97 2.82
C LYS A 89 -15.01 5.78 4.11
N SER A 90 -15.41 7.05 4.00
CA SER A 90 -15.71 7.86 5.18
C SER A 90 -16.89 7.25 5.93
N THR A 91 -16.78 7.17 7.26
CA THR A 91 -17.87 6.71 8.14
C THR A 91 -19.01 7.73 8.24
N ASN A 92 -18.75 8.98 7.87
CA ASN A 92 -19.75 10.02 7.78
C ASN A 92 -20.43 9.98 6.40
N LEU A 93 -21.72 10.26 6.33
CA LEU A 93 -22.64 10.30 5.18
C LEU A 93 -22.12 11.00 3.90
N SER A 94 -20.85 11.39 3.85
CA SER A 94 -20.23 11.95 2.65
C SER A 94 -19.99 10.85 1.62
N ARG A 95 -20.45 11.06 0.38
CA ARG A 95 -20.12 10.22 -0.79
C ARG A 95 -18.63 10.23 -1.17
N GLN A 96 -17.78 10.76 -0.29
CA GLN A 96 -16.36 10.96 -0.56
C GLN A 96 -15.57 9.74 -0.10
N SER A 97 -14.78 9.19 -1.00
CA SER A 97 -13.80 8.15 -0.71
C SER A 97 -12.41 8.76 -0.60
N HIS A 98 -11.59 8.22 0.30
CA HIS A 98 -10.19 8.58 0.43
C HIS A 98 -9.33 7.44 -0.09
N ILE A 99 -8.48 7.72 -1.09
CA ILE A 99 -7.55 6.72 -1.59
C ILE A 99 -6.42 6.58 -0.58
N ILE A 100 -6.23 5.37 -0.06
CA ILE A 100 -5.18 5.05 0.91
C ILE A 100 -3.84 4.89 0.19
N ALA A 101 -3.83 4.07 -0.87
CA ALA A 101 -2.67 3.78 -1.68
C ALA A 101 -3.09 3.37 -3.09
N SER A 102 -2.18 3.51 -4.05
CA SER A 102 -2.38 3.17 -5.47
C SER A 102 -1.19 2.40 -6.03
N ASN A 103 -1.37 1.78 -7.20
CA ASN A 103 -0.36 1.00 -7.92
C ASN A 103 0.27 -0.09 -7.05
N LEU A 104 -0.57 -0.78 -6.29
CA LEU A 104 -0.17 -1.84 -5.37
C LEU A 104 0.11 -3.12 -6.15
N ASP A 105 1.20 -3.80 -5.81
CA ASP A 105 1.51 -5.13 -6.30
C ASP A 105 0.77 -6.20 -5.50
N ARG A 106 0.61 -5.99 -4.18
CA ARG A 106 -0.09 -6.89 -3.26
C ARG A 106 -0.51 -6.18 -1.97
N ALA A 107 -1.61 -6.63 -1.38
CA ALA A 107 -2.05 -6.28 -0.04
C ALA A 107 -1.74 -7.43 0.92
N PHE A 108 -1.11 -7.14 2.05
CA PHE A 108 -0.89 -8.09 3.14
C PHE A 108 -1.85 -7.76 4.29
N LEU A 109 -2.82 -8.66 4.51
CA LEU A 109 -3.84 -8.49 5.54
C LEU A 109 -3.39 -9.20 6.82
N VAL A 110 -2.80 -8.46 7.76
CA VAL A 110 -2.31 -9.00 9.01
C VAL A 110 -3.47 -9.20 9.97
N VAL A 111 -3.70 -10.45 10.36
CA VAL A 111 -4.79 -10.87 11.26
C VAL A 111 -4.26 -11.83 12.32
N THR A 112 -5.09 -12.10 13.33
CA THR A 112 -4.82 -13.10 14.38
C THR A 112 -6.09 -13.91 14.66
N LEU A 113 -5.96 -15.21 14.92
CA LEU A 113 -7.10 -16.04 15.30
C LEU A 113 -7.63 -15.63 16.67
N ASP A 114 -6.72 -15.35 17.59
CA ASP A 114 -7.03 -14.85 18.93
C ASP A 114 -6.00 -13.79 19.36
N PHE A 115 -6.25 -13.10 20.48
CA PHE A 115 -5.34 -12.12 21.10
C PHE A 115 -4.99 -10.87 20.25
N PRO A 116 -5.97 -10.13 19.68
CA PRO A 116 -7.43 -10.29 19.69
C PRO A 116 -7.94 -11.13 18.54
N GLN A 117 -9.11 -11.73 18.71
CA GLN A 117 -9.78 -12.49 17.66
C GLN A 117 -10.16 -11.62 16.48
N VAL A 118 -9.82 -12.08 15.28
CA VAL A 118 -10.22 -11.43 14.03
C VAL A 118 -11.76 -11.54 13.85
N LYS A 119 -12.36 -10.44 13.43
CA LYS A 119 -13.76 -10.45 13.02
C LYS A 119 -13.85 -10.87 11.54
N LEU A 120 -14.18 -12.13 11.26
CA LEU A 120 -14.24 -12.67 9.90
C LEU A 120 -15.02 -11.78 8.92
N PRO A 121 -16.23 -11.22 9.25
CA PRO A 121 -16.92 -10.32 8.33
C PRO A 121 -16.17 -9.02 8.01
N PHE A 122 -15.20 -8.63 8.83
CA PHE A 122 -14.33 -7.51 8.52
C PHE A 122 -13.23 -7.91 7.54
N LEU A 123 -12.60 -9.08 7.75
CA LEU A 123 -11.62 -9.64 6.83
C LEU A 123 -12.23 -9.88 5.45
N ASP A 124 -13.42 -10.50 5.38
CA ASP A 124 -14.14 -10.76 4.14
C ASP A 124 -14.38 -9.48 3.33
N ARG A 125 -14.81 -8.40 4.00
CA ARG A 125 -15.01 -7.10 3.34
C ARG A 125 -13.71 -6.48 2.81
N LEU A 126 -12.59 -6.69 3.50
CA LEU A 126 -11.28 -6.22 3.00
C LEU A 126 -10.85 -7.02 1.77
N LEU A 127 -11.00 -8.36 1.80
CA LEU A 127 -10.69 -9.23 0.67
C LEU A 127 -11.55 -8.86 -0.55
N VAL A 128 -12.87 -8.73 -0.38
CA VAL A 128 -13.77 -8.26 -1.46
C VAL A 128 -13.35 -6.87 -1.98
N THR A 129 -12.90 -5.98 -1.11
CA THR A 129 -12.40 -4.67 -1.54
C THR A 129 -11.14 -4.83 -2.40
N CYS A 130 -10.21 -5.71 -2.02
CA CYS A 130 -9.02 -6.00 -2.82
C CYS A 130 -9.39 -6.54 -4.21
N GLU A 131 -10.35 -7.47 -4.30
CA GLU A 131 -10.87 -8.01 -5.57
C GLU A 131 -11.48 -6.92 -6.45
N VAL A 132 -12.38 -6.11 -5.90
CA VAL A 132 -13.07 -5.02 -6.64
C VAL A 132 -12.07 -4.04 -7.26
N TYR A 133 -10.95 -3.78 -6.60
CA TYR A 133 -9.93 -2.84 -7.07
C TYR A 133 -8.71 -3.52 -7.72
N ASN A 134 -8.80 -4.83 -8.03
CA ASN A 134 -7.74 -5.62 -8.67
C ASN A 134 -6.40 -5.52 -7.91
N VAL A 135 -6.44 -5.66 -6.60
CA VAL A 135 -5.25 -5.73 -5.73
C VAL A 135 -5.10 -7.17 -5.23
N PRO A 136 -4.09 -7.94 -5.66
CA PRO A 136 -3.83 -9.26 -5.11
C PRO A 136 -3.67 -9.19 -3.59
N ALA A 137 -4.30 -10.12 -2.86
CA ALA A 137 -4.25 -10.15 -1.41
C ALA A 137 -3.57 -11.42 -0.89
N THR A 138 -2.85 -11.29 0.22
CA THR A 138 -2.28 -12.39 1.00
C THR A 138 -2.65 -12.16 2.46
N ILE A 139 -3.13 -13.19 3.13
CA ILE A 139 -3.43 -13.14 4.56
C ILE A 139 -2.14 -13.48 5.31
N VAL A 140 -1.79 -12.65 6.29
CA VAL A 140 -0.67 -12.90 7.21
C VAL A 140 -1.25 -13.22 8.57
N LEU A 141 -1.25 -14.50 8.92
CA LEU A 141 -1.78 -14.99 10.19
C LEU A 141 -0.67 -14.88 11.25
N ASN A 142 -0.75 -13.82 12.06
CA ASN A 142 0.28 -13.50 13.05
C ASN A 142 -0.04 -14.14 14.40
N LYS A 143 0.99 -14.22 15.26
CA LYS A 143 0.98 -14.81 16.62
C LYS A 143 0.81 -16.32 16.63
N CYS A 144 1.36 -17.02 15.61
CA CYS A 144 1.28 -18.46 15.54
C CYS A 144 1.92 -19.15 16.79
N ASP A 145 2.84 -18.48 17.47
CA ASP A 145 3.44 -18.90 18.75
C ASP A 145 2.45 -19.02 19.91
N LEU A 146 1.27 -18.40 19.82
CA LEU A 146 0.23 -18.43 20.84
C LEU A 146 -0.89 -19.46 20.54
N TYR A 147 -0.83 -20.15 19.40
CA TYR A 147 -1.88 -21.10 19.00
C TYR A 147 -1.51 -22.51 19.50
N GLY A 148 -2.06 -22.87 20.66
CA GLY A 148 -1.97 -24.23 21.23
C GLY A 148 -2.99 -25.21 20.62
N PRO A 149 -3.04 -26.44 21.15
CA PRO A 149 -3.97 -27.48 20.67
C PRO A 149 -5.44 -27.04 20.66
N GLU A 150 -5.82 -26.12 21.54
CA GLU A 150 -7.18 -25.57 21.63
C GLU A 150 -7.56 -24.68 20.43
N HIS A 151 -6.57 -24.22 19.63
CA HIS A 151 -6.79 -23.41 18.45
C HIS A 151 -6.73 -24.21 17.14
N GLU A 152 -6.40 -25.51 17.21
CA GLU A 152 -6.12 -26.33 16.02
C GLU A 152 -7.33 -26.42 15.06
N ASP A 153 -8.53 -26.68 15.60
CA ASP A 153 -9.75 -26.74 14.79
C ASP A 153 -10.07 -25.38 14.13
N MET A 154 -9.89 -24.29 14.89
CA MET A 154 -10.13 -22.93 14.38
C MET A 154 -9.11 -22.57 13.29
N ARG A 155 -7.85 -22.95 13.48
CA ARG A 155 -6.78 -22.72 12.53
C ARG A 155 -7.01 -23.51 11.23
N ALA A 156 -7.36 -24.80 11.35
CA ALA A 156 -7.69 -25.64 10.20
C ALA A 156 -8.87 -25.10 9.41
N ALA A 157 -9.97 -24.73 10.09
CA ALA A 157 -11.13 -24.13 9.45
C ALA A 157 -10.80 -22.77 8.77
N PHE A 158 -9.94 -21.96 9.36
CA PHE A 158 -9.49 -20.70 8.78
C PHE A 158 -8.74 -20.93 7.47
N HIS A 159 -7.80 -21.87 7.45
CA HIS A 159 -7.08 -22.26 6.23
C HIS A 159 -8.03 -22.81 5.17
N GLU A 160 -8.89 -23.75 5.53
CA GLU A 160 -9.87 -24.36 4.58
C GLU A 160 -10.73 -23.29 3.90
N ILE A 161 -11.24 -22.32 4.66
CA ILE A 161 -12.09 -21.24 4.14
C ILE A 161 -11.33 -20.34 3.17
N TYR A 162 -10.19 -19.80 3.58
CA TYR A 162 -9.54 -18.73 2.82
C TYR A 162 -8.61 -19.25 1.72
N GLU A 163 -7.89 -20.34 1.93
CA GLU A 163 -7.13 -21.00 0.87
C GLU A 163 -8.07 -21.64 -0.17
N GLY A 164 -9.18 -22.23 0.28
CA GLY A 164 -10.24 -22.71 -0.60
C GLY A 164 -10.88 -21.60 -1.45
N ALA A 165 -10.89 -20.36 -0.95
CA ALA A 165 -11.30 -19.18 -1.71
C ALA A 165 -10.17 -18.57 -2.58
N GLY A 166 -8.96 -19.15 -2.58
CA GLY A 166 -7.83 -18.72 -3.39
C GLY A 166 -6.94 -17.65 -2.75
N TYR A 167 -7.07 -17.39 -1.44
CA TYR A 167 -6.21 -16.44 -0.75
C TYR A 167 -5.06 -17.16 -0.05
N PRO A 168 -3.80 -16.90 -0.44
CA PRO A 168 -2.63 -17.46 0.24
C PRO A 168 -2.58 -17.00 1.69
N ILE A 169 -2.21 -17.91 2.60
CA ILE A 169 -1.99 -17.61 4.02
C ILE A 169 -0.50 -17.83 4.34
N ILE A 170 0.11 -16.84 4.99
CA ILE A 170 1.46 -16.95 5.56
C ILE A 170 1.32 -16.85 7.07
N GLU A 171 1.69 -17.91 7.78
CA GLU A 171 1.71 -17.89 9.24
C GLU A 171 3.03 -17.31 9.73
N VAL A 172 2.94 -16.42 10.71
CA VAL A 172 4.10 -15.77 11.30
C VAL A 172 3.94 -15.59 12.81
N SER A 173 5.05 -15.48 13.48
CA SER A 173 5.14 -14.86 14.80
C SER A 173 6.11 -13.70 14.75
N ALA A 174 5.60 -12.49 14.85
CA ALA A 174 6.45 -11.30 14.97
C ALA A 174 7.25 -11.30 16.28
N HIS A 175 6.85 -12.09 17.29
CA HIS A 175 7.52 -12.22 18.57
C HIS A 175 8.73 -13.15 18.51
N THR A 176 8.56 -14.34 17.92
CA THR A 176 9.64 -15.36 17.84
C THR A 176 10.46 -15.26 16.56
N GLY A 177 9.92 -14.62 15.51
CA GLY A 177 10.53 -14.57 14.18
C GLY A 177 10.10 -15.73 13.26
N GLU A 178 9.29 -16.66 13.73
CA GLU A 178 8.79 -17.77 12.92
C GLU A 178 8.01 -17.26 11.70
N GLY A 179 8.27 -17.80 10.51
CA GLY A 179 7.63 -17.43 9.25
C GLY A 179 8.00 -16.04 8.70
N VAL A 180 8.72 -15.20 9.47
CA VAL A 180 9.05 -13.82 9.06
C VAL A 180 9.99 -13.78 7.86
N ASP A 181 10.90 -14.75 7.74
CA ASP A 181 11.82 -14.80 6.58
C ASP A 181 11.08 -15.09 5.27
N LEU A 182 10.11 -16.03 5.28
CA LEU A 182 9.24 -16.26 4.14
C LEU A 182 8.45 -14.99 3.78
N LEU A 183 7.84 -14.36 4.76
CA LEU A 183 7.11 -13.10 4.52
C LEU A 183 8.03 -12.03 3.92
N ARG A 184 9.27 -11.90 4.40
CA ARG A 184 10.26 -10.96 3.87
C ARG A 184 10.60 -11.26 2.40
N ASP A 185 10.78 -12.53 2.06
CA ASP A 185 11.10 -12.94 0.70
C ASP A 185 9.92 -12.74 -0.25
N VAL A 186 8.69 -12.97 0.22
CA VAL A 186 7.46 -12.64 -0.54
C VAL A 186 7.32 -11.14 -0.77
N VAL A 187 7.52 -10.33 0.27
CA VAL A 187 7.44 -8.85 0.18
C VAL A 187 8.51 -8.30 -0.77
N SER A 188 9.70 -8.90 -0.78
CA SER A 188 10.79 -8.50 -1.69
C SER A 188 10.67 -9.07 -3.11
N GLY A 189 9.64 -9.87 -3.38
CA GLY A 189 9.38 -10.45 -4.71
C GLY A 189 10.34 -11.56 -5.11
N LYS A 190 11.06 -12.17 -4.16
CA LYS A 190 11.95 -13.30 -4.43
C LYS A 190 11.19 -14.61 -4.60
N VAL A 191 10.08 -14.75 -3.87
CA VAL A 191 9.19 -15.92 -3.92
C VAL A 191 7.74 -15.49 -3.95
N LEU A 192 6.85 -16.37 -4.41
CA LEU A 192 5.41 -16.20 -4.33
C LEU A 192 4.90 -16.52 -2.90
N PRO A 193 3.64 -16.16 -2.56
CA PRO A 193 3.08 -16.42 -1.22
C PRO A 193 2.99 -17.91 -0.86
N ASP A 194 2.99 -18.80 -1.83
CA ASP A 194 3.06 -20.26 -1.65
C ASP A 194 4.50 -20.78 -1.47
N GLY A 195 5.49 -19.88 -1.44
CA GLY A 195 6.90 -20.19 -1.28
C GLY A 195 7.62 -20.62 -2.56
N THR A 196 6.96 -20.61 -3.72
CA THR A 196 7.62 -20.90 -5.02
C THR A 196 8.43 -19.70 -5.51
N PRO A 197 9.54 -19.91 -6.25
CA PRO A 197 10.38 -18.82 -6.79
C PRO A 197 9.64 -17.94 -7.80
#